data_4bd4ed2552c296b0fa6c577e3cbb6f5d
#
_entry.id   4bd4ed2552c296b0fa6c577e3cbb6f5d
#
_cell.length_a   1.000
_cell.length_b   1.000
_cell.length_c   1.000
_cell.angle_alpha   90.00
_cell.angle_beta   90.00
_cell.angle_gamma   90.00
#
_symmetry.space_group_name_H-M   'P 1'
#
loop_
_entity.id
_entity.type
_entity.pdbx_description
1 polymer ?
#
loop_
_entity_poly.entity_id
_entity_poly.type
_entity_poly.pdbx_seq_one_letter_code
_entity_poly.pdbx_strand_id
1 'polypeptide(L)'
;QVITLENSRLAKELEDIGINTKKYSSINKIISRAKSNDIIVIDNEIYNYYVSKSNIKFKNVYTYNMQSDYYYRVSNQDNSMFVKIFNNYLKTAHINSLTVSGYNDTINVKYVPIIIKYVLIVLAVLISMSLVTFIILKIKNSMGKKEKVFTKEDKLRYIDMLTSLKNRNYLNDNLEKWDNSGIYPQAIIIIDLNNIAYINDNYGHEEGDKIIGEAGNILIRNQMPNTDIIRTNGNEFLVYLVSYDEKQVVSYMKKLNKEFKELSHKFGAALGYSMITDGTKTVDDAINEATLDMRSNKEELNN
;
A
#
# COMPACT_ATOMS: atom_id res chain seq x y z
N GLN A 1 42.10 -41.09 -0.02
CA GLN A 1 43.34 -40.45 -0.47
C GLN A 1 43.70 -39.34 0.50
N VAL A 2 45.01 -39.16 0.79
CA VAL A 2 45.46 -38.03 1.63
C VAL A 2 45.66 -36.77 0.76
N ILE A 3 45.04 -35.66 1.16
CA ILE A 3 45.05 -34.41 0.44
C ILE A 3 45.66 -33.30 1.32
N THR A 4 46.52 -32.48 0.74
CA THR A 4 47.10 -31.33 1.46
C THR A 4 47.33 -30.15 0.53
N LEU A 5 47.74 -28.97 1.08
CA LEU A 5 48.15 -27.82 0.33
C LEU A 5 49.53 -27.99 -0.28
N GLU A 6 49.64 -27.63 -1.56
CA GLU A 6 50.91 -27.51 -2.25
C GLU A 6 51.81 -26.47 -1.55
N ASN A 7 53.10 -26.74 -1.47
CA ASN A 7 54.09 -25.89 -0.83
C ASN A 7 53.85 -25.62 0.69
N SER A 8 53.02 -26.43 1.34
CA SER A 8 52.89 -26.39 2.79
C SER A 8 54.01 -27.20 3.48
N ARG A 9 54.37 -26.81 4.71
CA ARG A 9 55.28 -27.60 5.57
C ARG A 9 54.69 -29.03 5.78
N LEU A 10 53.38 -29.11 6.01
CA LEU A 10 52.69 -30.37 6.19
C LEU A 10 52.84 -31.32 4.99
N ALA A 11 52.84 -30.79 3.77
CA ALA A 11 53.02 -31.58 2.55
C ALA A 11 54.42 -32.25 2.55
N LYS A 12 55.43 -31.49 2.95
CA LYS A 12 56.82 -32.00 3.05
C LYS A 12 56.95 -33.03 4.14
N GLU A 13 56.44 -32.77 5.34
CA GLU A 13 56.49 -33.71 6.46
C GLU A 13 55.77 -35.02 6.21
N LEU A 14 54.62 -35.00 5.52
CA LEU A 14 53.90 -36.19 5.10
C LEU A 14 54.70 -37.02 4.07
N GLU A 15 55.44 -36.36 3.19
CA GLU A 15 56.34 -37.01 2.22
C GLU A 15 57.56 -37.62 2.93
N ASP A 16 58.15 -36.89 3.90
CA ASP A 16 59.30 -37.36 4.65
C ASP A 16 59.00 -38.64 5.46
N ILE A 17 57.74 -38.83 5.89
CA ILE A 17 57.28 -40.05 6.55
C ILE A 17 56.68 -41.10 5.59
N GLY A 18 56.81 -40.88 4.26
CA GLY A 18 56.41 -41.85 3.23
C GLY A 18 54.93 -41.86 2.87
N ILE A 19 54.18 -40.84 3.26
CA ILE A 19 52.75 -40.73 2.92
C ILE A 19 52.58 -40.02 1.57
N ASN A 20 52.03 -40.71 0.57
CA ASN A 20 51.69 -40.14 -0.71
C ASN A 20 50.49 -39.21 -0.60
N THR A 21 50.71 -37.94 -0.92
CA THR A 21 49.69 -36.89 -0.83
C THR A 21 49.31 -36.34 -2.19
N LYS A 22 48.02 -36.03 -2.37
CA LYS A 22 47.53 -35.24 -3.48
C LYS A 22 47.53 -33.78 -3.07
N LYS A 23 48.31 -32.98 -3.81
CA LYS A 23 48.54 -31.58 -3.52
C LYS A 23 47.61 -30.68 -4.31
N TYR A 24 47.05 -29.62 -3.67
CA TYR A 24 46.27 -28.59 -4.32
C TYR A 24 46.82 -27.20 -4.01
N SER A 25 46.73 -26.29 -4.98
CA SER A 25 47.30 -24.94 -4.87
C SER A 25 46.46 -23.99 -3.98
N SER A 26 45.28 -24.38 -3.55
CA SER A 26 44.44 -23.58 -2.63
C SER A 26 43.43 -24.42 -1.85
N ILE A 27 43.04 -23.94 -0.68
CA ILE A 27 42.00 -24.57 0.16
C ILE A 27 40.67 -24.64 -0.57
N ASN A 28 40.30 -23.63 -1.34
CA ASN A 28 39.03 -23.65 -2.11
C ASN A 28 39.02 -24.79 -3.13
N LYS A 29 40.15 -25.12 -3.73
CA LYS A 29 40.26 -26.31 -4.60
C LYS A 29 40.16 -27.62 -3.83
N ILE A 30 40.69 -27.72 -2.60
CA ILE A 30 40.53 -28.86 -1.73
C ILE A 30 39.04 -29.01 -1.41
N ILE A 31 38.39 -27.98 -0.92
CA ILE A 31 36.97 -28.00 -0.52
C ILE A 31 36.06 -28.45 -1.69
N SER A 32 36.33 -27.96 -2.91
CA SER A 32 35.50 -28.26 -4.08
C SER A 32 35.71 -29.65 -4.67
N ARG A 33 36.87 -30.26 -4.44
CA ARG A 33 37.27 -31.52 -5.12
C ARG A 33 37.46 -32.72 -4.21
N ALA A 34 37.54 -32.52 -2.88
CA ALA A 34 37.65 -33.62 -1.93
C ALA A 34 36.37 -34.43 -1.90
N LYS A 35 36.56 -35.76 -1.84
CA LYS A 35 35.48 -36.76 -1.76
C LYS A 35 35.28 -37.19 -0.30
N SER A 36 34.15 -37.85 -0.02
CA SER A 36 33.78 -38.31 1.34
C SER A 36 34.80 -39.23 1.98
N ASN A 37 35.61 -39.92 1.18
CA ASN A 37 36.63 -40.88 1.67
C ASN A 37 38.06 -40.30 1.65
N ASP A 38 38.21 -39.03 1.39
CA ASP A 38 39.51 -38.36 1.40
C ASP A 38 39.83 -37.82 2.80
N ILE A 39 41.11 -37.92 3.18
CA ILE A 39 41.64 -37.35 4.42
C ILE A 39 42.35 -36.07 4.07
N ILE A 40 41.87 -34.96 4.61
CA ILE A 40 42.45 -33.66 4.40
C ILE A 40 43.39 -33.33 5.57
N VAL A 41 44.64 -33.02 5.27
CA VAL A 41 45.65 -32.60 6.27
C VAL A 41 45.99 -31.15 6.02
N ILE A 42 45.59 -30.30 6.93
CA ILE A 42 45.80 -28.85 6.88
C ILE A 42 46.01 -28.28 8.27
N ASP A 43 46.54 -27.08 8.34
CA ASP A 43 46.67 -26.35 9.59
C ASP A 43 45.33 -26.15 10.28
N ASN A 44 45.30 -26.29 11.61
CA ASN A 44 44.09 -26.10 12.40
C ASN A 44 43.55 -24.68 12.33
N GLU A 45 44.40 -23.66 12.22
CA GLU A 45 43.99 -22.28 12.03
C GLU A 45 43.31 -22.08 10.68
N ILE A 46 43.86 -22.66 9.61
CA ILE A 46 43.27 -22.67 8.28
C ILE A 46 41.93 -23.39 8.30
N TYR A 47 41.85 -24.55 8.95
CA TYR A 47 40.60 -25.29 9.12
C TYR A 47 39.55 -24.45 9.79
N ASN A 48 39.82 -23.86 10.96
CA ASN A 48 38.90 -23.03 11.73
C ASN A 48 38.43 -21.80 10.94
N TYR A 49 39.33 -21.14 10.22
CA TYR A 49 39.00 -20.01 9.36
C TYR A 49 38.00 -20.38 8.28
N TYR A 50 38.22 -21.50 7.57
CA TYR A 50 37.36 -21.92 6.47
C TYR A 50 36.07 -22.59 6.95
N VAL A 51 36.07 -23.37 8.02
CA VAL A 51 34.84 -23.89 8.66
C VAL A 51 33.94 -22.77 9.11
N SER A 52 34.53 -21.69 9.64
CA SER A 52 33.77 -20.52 10.02
C SER A 52 33.18 -19.74 8.82
N LYS A 53 33.79 -19.81 7.63
CA LYS A 53 33.38 -19.04 6.43
C LYS A 53 32.48 -19.74 5.44
N SER A 54 32.42 -21.06 5.46
CA SER A 54 31.67 -21.86 4.49
C SER A 54 31.02 -23.05 5.15
N ASN A 55 29.90 -23.54 4.58
CA ASN A 55 29.29 -24.81 4.96
C ASN A 55 30.21 -25.99 4.57
N ILE A 56 31.37 -26.09 5.24
CA ILE A 56 32.29 -27.19 4.99
C ILE A 56 31.71 -28.46 5.64
N LYS A 57 31.53 -29.50 4.83
CA LYS A 57 31.03 -30.80 5.25
C LYS A 57 32.10 -31.68 5.88
N PHE A 58 33.31 -31.18 6.20
CA PHE A 58 34.39 -31.91 6.77
C PHE A 58 34.38 -31.79 8.29
N LYS A 59 34.57 -32.96 8.95
CA LYS A 59 34.65 -33.08 10.39
C LYS A 59 36.11 -33.17 10.79
N ASN A 60 36.55 -32.39 11.79
CA ASN A 60 37.86 -32.61 12.42
C ASN A 60 37.85 -34.00 13.11
N VAL A 61 38.77 -34.86 12.68
CA VAL A 61 38.90 -36.21 13.19
C VAL A 61 40.04 -36.32 14.20
N TYR A 62 41.12 -35.57 13.97
CA TYR A 62 42.31 -35.62 14.81
C TYR A 62 43.08 -34.29 14.69
N THR A 63 43.61 -33.79 15.82
CA THR A 63 44.46 -32.60 15.86
C THR A 63 45.79 -32.97 16.51
N TYR A 64 46.88 -32.73 15.80
CA TYR A 64 48.24 -32.94 16.28
C TYR A 64 48.92 -31.62 16.47
N ASN A 65 49.56 -31.41 17.67
CA ASN A 65 50.29 -30.18 17.96
C ASN A 65 51.76 -30.37 17.54
N MET A 66 52.14 -29.58 16.54
CA MET A 66 53.55 -29.52 16.09
C MET A 66 54.16 -28.22 16.60
N GLN A 67 55.35 -28.31 17.13
CA GLN A 67 56.12 -27.12 17.51
C GLN A 67 56.61 -26.45 16.22
N SER A 68 56.18 -25.19 15.95
CA SER A 68 56.54 -24.46 14.76
C SER A 68 57.01 -23.06 15.15
N ASP A 69 58.15 -22.65 14.62
CA ASP A 69 58.61 -21.30 14.72
C ASP A 69 58.11 -20.50 13.50
N TYR A 70 57.49 -19.36 13.76
CA TYR A 70 57.06 -18.42 12.72
C TYR A 70 58.04 -17.27 12.63
N TYR A 71 58.46 -16.95 11.37
CA TYR A 71 59.39 -15.87 11.08
C TYR A 71 58.74 -14.85 10.17
N TYR A 72 58.97 -13.59 10.47
CA TYR A 72 58.67 -12.49 9.57
C TYR A 72 59.85 -12.27 8.63
N ARG A 73 59.61 -12.24 7.34
CA ARG A 73 60.63 -11.89 6.34
C ARG A 73 60.57 -10.38 6.08
N VAL A 74 61.64 -9.68 6.34
CA VAL A 74 61.82 -8.27 6.04
C VAL A 74 62.66 -8.13 4.78
N SER A 75 62.35 -7.15 3.89
CA SER A 75 63.12 -6.89 2.67
C SER A 75 64.55 -6.41 3.04
N ASN A 76 65.52 -6.79 2.22
CA ASN A 76 66.90 -6.33 2.42
C ASN A 76 67.09 -4.81 2.24
N GLN A 77 66.10 -4.11 1.73
CA GLN A 77 66.10 -2.65 1.58
C GLN A 77 65.59 -1.92 2.83
N ASP A 78 65.13 -2.67 3.85
CA ASP A 78 64.55 -2.08 5.04
C ASP A 78 65.58 -1.63 6.05
N ASN A 79 65.27 -0.53 6.68
CA ASN A 79 66.11 0.13 7.69
C ASN A 79 66.34 -0.81 8.89
N SER A 80 67.62 -1.01 9.27
CA SER A 80 68.01 -1.82 10.42
C SER A 80 67.37 -1.38 11.74
N MET A 81 66.97 -0.10 11.83
CA MET A 81 66.23 0.45 12.97
C MET A 81 64.79 -0.08 13.06
N PHE A 82 64.10 -0.18 11.95
CA PHE A 82 62.76 -0.79 11.90
C PHE A 82 62.81 -2.24 12.40
N VAL A 83 63.77 -3.03 11.92
CA VAL A 83 63.93 -4.43 12.34
C VAL A 83 64.17 -4.53 13.86
N LYS A 84 64.97 -3.64 14.44
CA LYS A 84 65.21 -3.60 15.89
C LYS A 84 63.96 -3.26 16.68
N ILE A 85 63.22 -2.23 16.25
CA ILE A 85 61.96 -1.81 16.88
C ILE A 85 60.93 -2.93 16.80
N PHE A 86 60.76 -3.52 15.60
CA PHE A 86 59.79 -4.59 15.35
C PHE A 86 60.13 -5.87 16.19
N ASN A 87 61.39 -6.25 16.24
CA ASN A 87 61.81 -7.38 17.08
C ASN A 87 61.58 -7.10 18.58
N ASN A 88 61.77 -5.86 19.02
CA ASN A 88 61.49 -5.49 20.40
C ASN A 88 59.97 -5.52 20.69
N TYR A 89 59.17 -5.03 19.76
CA TYR A 89 57.71 -5.14 19.82
C TYR A 89 57.25 -6.60 19.91
N LEU A 90 57.74 -7.47 19.04
CA LEU A 90 57.39 -8.91 19.08
C LEU A 90 57.75 -9.58 20.42
N LYS A 91 58.83 -9.15 21.08
CA LYS A 91 59.22 -9.66 22.40
C LYS A 91 58.30 -9.18 23.53
N THR A 92 57.71 -8.00 23.39
CA THR A 92 56.88 -7.37 24.41
C THR A 92 55.38 -7.50 24.14
N ALA A 93 55.00 -7.80 22.89
CA ALA A 93 53.62 -7.95 22.52
C ALA A 93 53.01 -9.26 23.09
N HIS A 94 51.86 -9.13 23.66
CA HIS A 94 51.07 -10.32 24.09
C HIS A 94 50.43 -11.01 22.85
N ILE A 95 51.27 -11.76 22.11
CA ILE A 95 50.87 -12.40 20.83
C ILE A 95 49.59 -13.20 20.97
N ASN A 96 49.43 -13.94 22.09
CA ASN A 96 48.21 -14.72 22.32
C ASN A 96 46.94 -13.83 22.38
N SER A 97 46.98 -12.67 22.98
CA SER A 97 45.85 -11.75 23.04
C SER A 97 45.55 -11.12 21.69
N LEU A 98 46.57 -10.81 20.90
CA LEU A 98 46.42 -10.30 19.54
C LEU A 98 45.86 -11.33 18.59
N THR A 99 46.29 -12.59 18.72
CA THR A 99 45.74 -13.70 17.91
C THR A 99 44.25 -13.95 18.23
N VAL A 100 43.88 -13.96 19.53
CA VAL A 100 42.48 -14.11 19.96
C VAL A 100 41.63 -12.91 19.51
N SER A 101 42.13 -11.69 19.60
CA SER A 101 41.44 -10.50 19.13
C SER A 101 41.23 -10.55 17.62
N GLY A 102 42.27 -10.83 16.83
CA GLY A 102 42.14 -10.97 15.38
C GLY A 102 41.19 -12.09 14.93
N TYR A 103 41.17 -13.21 15.68
CA TYR A 103 40.22 -14.28 15.45
C TYR A 103 38.77 -13.83 15.72
N ASN A 104 38.54 -13.18 16.85
CA ASN A 104 37.22 -12.66 17.21
C ASN A 104 36.71 -11.61 16.22
N ASP A 105 37.57 -10.69 15.77
CA ASP A 105 37.25 -9.70 14.78
C ASP A 105 36.86 -10.37 13.43
N THR A 106 37.55 -11.43 13.04
CA THR A 106 37.26 -12.19 11.83
C THR A 106 35.92 -12.90 11.91
N ILE A 107 35.54 -13.39 13.09
CA ILE A 107 34.25 -14.03 13.33
C ILE A 107 33.12 -12.99 13.35
N ASN A 108 33.32 -11.89 14.09
CA ASN A 108 32.30 -10.83 14.24
C ASN A 108 31.93 -10.17 12.93
N VAL A 109 32.89 -9.89 12.07
CA VAL A 109 32.64 -9.34 10.71
C VAL A 109 31.71 -10.23 9.88
N LYS A 110 31.57 -11.49 10.23
CA LYS A 110 30.76 -12.47 9.53
C LYS A 110 29.31 -12.49 9.97
N TYR A 111 29.03 -12.27 11.22
CA TYR A 111 27.66 -12.31 11.76
C TYR A 111 26.89 -11.05 11.42
N VAL A 112 27.55 -9.88 11.33
CA VAL A 112 26.91 -8.61 10.99
C VAL A 112 26.11 -8.66 9.67
N PRO A 113 26.68 -9.09 8.53
CA PRO A 113 25.91 -9.16 7.28
C PRO A 113 24.78 -10.21 7.33
N ILE A 114 24.95 -11.30 8.08
CA ILE A 114 23.91 -12.31 8.26
C ILE A 114 22.76 -11.75 9.08
N ILE A 115 23.04 -11.08 10.19
CA ILE A 115 22.04 -10.42 11.05
C ILE A 115 21.30 -9.35 10.25
N ILE A 116 22.00 -8.50 9.50
CA ILE A 116 21.40 -7.48 8.64
C ILE A 116 20.43 -8.13 7.62
N LYS A 117 20.83 -9.22 7.00
CA LYS A 117 19.97 -9.96 6.06
C LYS A 117 18.67 -10.42 6.71
N TYR A 118 18.73 -11.01 7.91
CA TYR A 118 17.53 -11.44 8.62
C TYR A 118 16.67 -10.27 9.08
N VAL A 119 17.27 -9.18 9.54
CA VAL A 119 16.56 -7.94 9.90
C VAL A 119 15.81 -7.38 8.69
N LEU A 120 16.45 -7.33 7.51
CA LEU A 120 15.81 -6.88 6.28
C LEU A 120 14.65 -7.78 5.85
N ILE A 121 14.77 -9.10 6.01
CA ILE A 121 13.68 -10.04 5.72
C ILE A 121 12.49 -9.79 6.67
N VAL A 122 12.74 -9.64 7.98
CA VAL A 122 11.69 -9.33 8.96
C VAL A 122 11.00 -8.01 8.65
N LEU A 123 11.77 -6.97 8.32
CA LEU A 123 11.22 -5.67 7.90
C LEU A 123 10.35 -5.79 6.65
N ALA A 124 10.79 -6.53 5.63
CA ALA A 124 10.02 -6.76 4.42
C ALA A 124 8.68 -7.49 4.70
N VAL A 125 8.69 -8.47 5.61
CA VAL A 125 7.47 -9.17 6.05
C VAL A 125 6.53 -8.22 6.78
N LEU A 126 7.03 -7.40 7.70
CA LEU A 126 6.23 -6.42 8.44
C LEU A 126 5.59 -5.38 7.50
N ILE A 127 6.35 -4.88 6.52
CA ILE A 127 5.85 -3.94 5.50
C ILE A 127 4.76 -4.61 4.66
N SER A 128 4.96 -5.86 4.23
CA SER A 128 3.96 -6.59 3.44
C SER A 128 2.67 -6.84 4.23
N MET A 129 2.75 -7.21 5.51
CA MET A 129 1.59 -7.34 6.40
C MET A 129 0.87 -6.02 6.61
N SER A 130 1.59 -4.91 6.79
CA SER A 130 1.00 -3.56 6.91
C SER A 130 0.27 -3.17 5.63
N LEU A 131 0.83 -3.48 4.46
CA LEU A 131 0.23 -3.19 3.16
C LEU A 131 -1.05 -4.01 2.94
N VAL A 132 -1.04 -5.28 3.32
CA VAL A 132 -2.22 -6.17 3.26
C VAL A 132 -3.31 -5.66 4.21
N THR A 133 -2.97 -5.30 5.45
CA THR A 133 -3.96 -4.73 6.39
C THR A 133 -4.53 -3.41 5.90
N PHE A 134 -3.70 -2.54 5.31
CA PHE A 134 -4.17 -1.28 4.69
C PHE A 134 -5.13 -1.54 3.52
N ILE A 135 -4.82 -2.51 2.65
CA ILE A 135 -5.70 -2.92 1.54
C ILE A 135 -7.01 -3.48 2.09
N ILE A 136 -6.98 -4.34 3.10
CA ILE A 136 -8.18 -4.91 3.73
C ILE A 136 -9.04 -3.80 4.35
N LEU A 137 -8.44 -2.83 5.06
CA LEU A 137 -9.15 -1.70 5.63
C LEU A 137 -9.75 -0.81 4.53
N LYS A 138 -9.02 -0.57 3.44
CA LYS A 138 -9.53 0.19 2.29
C LYS A 138 -10.70 -0.53 1.61
N ILE A 139 -10.60 -1.84 1.43
CA ILE A 139 -11.70 -2.67 0.89
C ILE A 139 -12.89 -2.65 1.85
N LYS A 140 -12.66 -2.82 3.18
CA LYS A 140 -13.72 -2.79 4.18
C LYS A 140 -14.43 -1.43 4.22
N ASN A 141 -13.68 -0.31 4.14
CA ASN A 141 -14.26 1.04 4.05
C ASN A 141 -14.99 1.27 2.71
N SER A 142 -14.50 0.69 1.61
CA SER A 142 -15.19 0.74 0.31
C SER A 142 -16.44 -0.17 0.29
N MET A 143 -16.39 -1.33 0.94
CA MET A 143 -17.53 -2.25 1.07
C MET A 143 -18.51 -1.81 2.17
N GLY A 144 -18.11 -0.94 3.11
CA GLY A 144 -19.01 -0.33 4.10
C GLY A 144 -20.02 0.64 3.48
N LYS A 145 -19.80 1.07 2.24
CA LYS A 145 -20.80 1.71 1.38
C LYS A 145 -21.59 0.67 0.56
N LYS A 146 -21.99 -0.45 1.16
CA LYS A 146 -23.08 -1.25 0.57
C LYS A 146 -24.27 -0.33 0.52
N GLU A 147 -24.73 0.01 -0.68
CA GLU A 147 -26.10 0.50 -0.85
C GLU A 147 -26.99 -0.36 0.04
N LYS A 148 -27.68 0.26 0.99
CA LYS A 148 -28.68 -0.45 1.77
C LYS A 148 -29.64 -1.06 0.77
N VAL A 149 -29.58 -2.38 0.61
CA VAL A 149 -30.63 -3.07 -0.12
C VAL A 149 -31.89 -2.84 0.69
N PHE A 150 -32.77 -1.97 0.17
CA PHE A 150 -34.01 -1.64 0.82
C PHE A 150 -34.82 -2.92 1.04
N THR A 151 -35.19 -3.19 2.26
CA THR A 151 -36.15 -4.25 2.56
C THR A 151 -37.50 -3.94 1.89
N LYS A 152 -38.39 -4.92 1.85
CA LYS A 152 -39.75 -4.68 1.32
C LYS A 152 -40.46 -3.54 2.09
N GLU A 153 -40.24 -3.46 3.41
CA GLU A 153 -40.76 -2.41 4.28
C GLU A 153 -40.12 -1.06 4.00
N ASP A 154 -38.79 -1.01 3.80
CA ASP A 154 -38.07 0.21 3.42
C ASP A 154 -38.55 0.76 2.07
N LYS A 155 -38.83 -0.12 1.10
CA LYS A 155 -39.36 0.30 -0.19
C LYS A 155 -40.73 0.96 -0.03
N LEU A 156 -41.61 0.41 0.78
CA LEU A 156 -42.90 0.99 1.05
C LEU A 156 -42.84 2.33 1.78
N ARG A 157 -41.81 2.50 2.63
CA ARG A 157 -41.63 3.71 3.44
C ARG A 157 -40.89 4.84 2.72
N TYR A 158 -39.89 4.50 1.88
CA TYR A 158 -38.92 5.47 1.38
C TYR A 158 -38.90 5.67 -0.13
N ILE A 159 -39.68 4.90 -0.91
CA ILE A 159 -39.71 5.00 -2.36
C ILE A 159 -41.02 5.67 -2.82
N ASP A 160 -40.91 6.59 -3.76
CA ASP A 160 -42.01 7.19 -4.48
C ASP A 160 -42.52 6.20 -5.56
N MET A 161 -43.78 5.88 -5.52
CA MET A 161 -44.36 4.83 -6.38
C MET A 161 -44.49 5.26 -7.86
N LEU A 162 -44.54 6.56 -8.13
CA LEU A 162 -44.67 7.07 -9.50
C LEU A 162 -43.30 7.11 -10.21
N THR A 163 -42.28 7.54 -9.51
CA THR A 163 -40.95 7.79 -10.11
C THR A 163 -39.91 6.74 -9.77
N SER A 164 -40.19 5.85 -8.81
CA SER A 164 -39.19 4.91 -8.21
C SER A 164 -37.99 5.59 -7.57
N LEU A 165 -37.99 6.90 -7.42
CA LEU A 165 -37.00 7.68 -6.67
C LEU A 165 -37.27 7.56 -5.15
N LYS A 166 -36.36 8.05 -4.36
CA LYS A 166 -36.59 8.24 -2.91
C LYS A 166 -37.68 9.29 -2.69
N ASN A 167 -38.43 9.16 -1.60
CA ASN A 167 -39.51 10.09 -1.26
C ASN A 167 -39.10 11.04 -0.12
N ARG A 168 -40.00 11.95 0.26
CA ARG A 168 -39.79 12.93 1.34
C ARG A 168 -39.50 12.30 2.70
N ASN A 169 -40.04 11.09 3.01
CA ASN A 169 -39.71 10.42 4.28
C ASN A 169 -38.22 10.04 4.32
N TYR A 170 -37.65 9.61 3.18
CA TYR A 170 -36.24 9.34 3.09
C TYR A 170 -35.40 10.60 3.33
N LEU A 171 -35.78 11.75 2.78
CA LEU A 171 -35.11 13.02 3.02
C LEU A 171 -35.08 13.33 4.52
N ASN A 172 -36.26 13.36 5.14
CA ASN A 172 -36.39 13.74 6.55
C ASN A 172 -35.56 12.85 7.49
N ASP A 173 -35.53 11.53 7.23
CA ASP A 173 -34.79 10.58 8.08
C ASP A 173 -33.26 10.60 7.82
N ASN A 174 -32.78 11.33 6.81
CA ASN A 174 -31.35 11.40 6.48
C ASN A 174 -30.72 12.79 6.63
N LEU A 175 -31.48 13.87 6.83
CA LEU A 175 -30.96 15.23 7.00
C LEU A 175 -29.85 15.30 8.08
N GLU A 176 -30.15 14.86 9.28
CA GLU A 176 -29.19 14.85 10.41
C GLU A 176 -27.93 14.01 10.10
N LYS A 177 -28.07 12.91 9.36
CA LYS A 177 -26.94 12.06 8.98
C LYS A 177 -26.05 12.73 7.94
N TRP A 178 -26.63 13.53 7.04
CA TRP A 178 -25.90 14.28 6.04
C TRP A 178 -25.14 15.44 6.68
N ASP A 179 -25.77 16.17 7.60
CA ASP A 179 -25.13 17.22 8.40
C ASP A 179 -23.93 16.69 9.20
N ASN A 180 -24.09 15.53 9.82
CA ASN A 180 -23.06 14.89 10.64
C ASN A 180 -22.04 14.04 9.84
N SER A 181 -22.12 14.02 8.52
CA SER A 181 -21.25 13.16 7.69
C SER A 181 -19.78 13.55 7.72
N GLY A 182 -19.48 14.84 7.91
CA GLY A 182 -18.12 15.41 7.89
C GLY A 182 -17.43 15.31 6.52
N ILE A 183 -18.16 14.98 5.45
CA ILE A 183 -17.61 14.81 4.10
C ILE A 183 -18.01 16.04 3.27
N TYR A 184 -17.04 16.78 2.78
CA TYR A 184 -17.24 17.98 1.97
C TYR A 184 -16.44 17.90 0.67
N PRO A 185 -16.80 18.70 -0.37
CA PRO A 185 -18.01 19.50 -0.46
C PRO A 185 -19.27 18.64 -0.64
N GLN A 186 -20.41 19.18 -0.19
CA GLN A 186 -21.74 18.66 -0.50
C GLN A 186 -22.49 19.69 -1.33
N ALA A 187 -23.51 19.26 -2.06
CA ALA A 187 -24.37 20.17 -2.80
C ALA A 187 -25.84 19.69 -2.78
N ILE A 188 -26.74 20.64 -2.78
CA ILE A 188 -28.17 20.43 -2.99
C ILE A 188 -28.54 21.05 -4.34
N ILE A 189 -29.30 20.32 -5.15
CA ILE A 189 -29.97 20.85 -6.34
C ILE A 189 -31.47 20.68 -6.12
N ILE A 190 -32.25 21.74 -6.27
CA ILE A 190 -33.71 21.72 -6.33
C ILE A 190 -34.15 21.84 -7.78
N ILE A 191 -35.11 21.03 -8.16
CA ILE A 191 -35.66 20.93 -9.53
C ILE A 191 -37.17 21.01 -9.43
N ASP A 192 -37.78 21.93 -10.16
CA ASP A 192 -39.24 22.12 -10.25
C ASP A 192 -39.66 22.01 -11.72
N LEU A 193 -40.50 21.03 -12.05
CA LEU A 193 -41.02 20.90 -13.41
C LEU A 193 -42.02 22.02 -13.72
N ASN A 194 -41.82 22.70 -14.85
CA ASN A 194 -42.66 23.83 -15.24
C ASN A 194 -44.02 23.37 -15.74
N ASN A 195 -45.03 24.19 -15.44
CA ASN A 195 -46.39 24.08 -16.02
C ASN A 195 -47.13 22.75 -15.79
N ILE A 196 -46.77 21.98 -14.78
CA ILE A 196 -47.48 20.70 -14.48
C ILE A 196 -48.95 20.96 -14.12
N ALA A 197 -49.25 22.06 -13.38
CA ALA A 197 -50.66 22.43 -13.11
C ALA A 197 -51.44 22.69 -14.40
N TYR A 198 -50.85 23.44 -15.34
CA TYR A 198 -51.48 23.69 -16.67
C TYR A 198 -51.72 22.39 -17.45
N ILE A 199 -50.77 21.45 -17.39
CA ILE A 199 -50.91 20.13 -18.05
C ILE A 199 -52.03 19.35 -17.39
N ASN A 200 -52.11 19.33 -16.08
CA ASN A 200 -53.19 18.63 -15.36
C ASN A 200 -54.58 19.21 -15.71
N ASP A 201 -54.68 20.51 -15.78
CA ASP A 201 -55.95 21.22 -16.08
C ASP A 201 -56.42 21.00 -17.54
N ASN A 202 -55.50 20.89 -18.49
CA ASN A 202 -55.83 20.83 -19.91
C ASN A 202 -55.80 19.40 -20.48
N TYR A 203 -54.96 18.50 -19.92
CA TYR A 203 -54.74 17.14 -20.48
C TYR A 203 -55.02 16.04 -19.47
N GLY A 204 -55.37 16.41 -18.23
CA GLY A 204 -55.64 15.47 -17.14
C GLY A 204 -54.43 15.06 -16.32
N HIS A 205 -54.70 14.56 -15.10
CA HIS A 205 -53.67 14.17 -14.12
C HIS A 205 -52.77 13.03 -14.61
N GLU A 206 -53.31 12.13 -15.44
CA GLU A 206 -52.52 11.01 -16.03
C GLU A 206 -51.38 11.51 -16.91
N GLU A 207 -51.61 12.58 -17.68
CA GLU A 207 -50.53 13.18 -18.52
C GLU A 207 -49.51 13.91 -17.66
N GLY A 208 -49.92 14.61 -16.58
CA GLY A 208 -49.02 15.22 -15.64
C GLY A 208 -48.13 14.16 -14.91
N ASP A 209 -48.74 13.07 -14.47
CA ASP A 209 -48.04 11.94 -13.83
C ASP A 209 -47.04 11.27 -14.79
N LYS A 210 -47.39 11.16 -16.08
CA LYS A 210 -46.48 10.64 -17.09
C LYS A 210 -45.23 11.52 -17.23
N ILE A 211 -45.38 12.85 -17.28
CA ILE A 211 -44.26 13.79 -17.37
C ILE A 211 -43.38 13.71 -16.11
N ILE A 212 -43.99 13.62 -14.94
CA ILE A 212 -43.27 13.45 -13.67
C ILE A 212 -42.48 12.13 -13.70
N GLY A 213 -43.08 11.05 -14.23
CA GLY A 213 -42.38 9.75 -14.40
C GLY A 213 -41.23 9.84 -15.42
N GLU A 214 -41.42 10.56 -16.54
CA GLU A 214 -40.35 10.83 -17.52
C GLU A 214 -39.17 11.59 -16.87
N ALA A 215 -39.47 12.62 -16.08
CA ALA A 215 -38.45 13.35 -15.32
C ALA A 215 -37.71 12.47 -14.32
N GLY A 216 -38.41 11.62 -13.59
CA GLY A 216 -37.81 10.60 -12.72
C GLY A 216 -36.84 9.69 -13.48
N ASN A 217 -37.24 9.23 -14.67
CA ASN A 217 -36.39 8.38 -15.52
C ASN A 217 -35.13 9.15 -16.02
N ILE A 218 -35.23 10.45 -16.33
CA ILE A 218 -34.08 11.29 -16.68
C ILE A 218 -33.12 11.34 -15.51
N LEU A 219 -33.63 11.57 -14.30
CA LEU A 219 -32.79 11.66 -13.09
C LEU A 219 -32.09 10.34 -12.78
N ILE A 220 -32.80 9.20 -12.87
CA ILE A 220 -32.22 7.85 -12.65
C ILE A 220 -31.11 7.59 -13.67
N ARG A 221 -31.36 7.85 -14.95
CA ARG A 221 -30.38 7.59 -16.03
C ARG A 221 -29.11 8.45 -15.90
N ASN A 222 -29.25 9.64 -15.32
CA ASN A 222 -28.14 10.57 -15.11
C ASN A 222 -27.59 10.56 -13.69
N GLN A 223 -27.99 9.62 -12.85
CA GLN A 223 -27.51 9.53 -11.47
C GLN A 223 -25.99 9.36 -11.42
N MET A 224 -25.34 10.23 -10.67
CA MET A 224 -23.89 10.15 -10.42
C MET A 224 -23.60 9.32 -9.17
N PRO A 225 -22.39 8.78 -9.01
CA PRO A 225 -21.97 8.12 -7.75
C PRO A 225 -22.14 9.06 -6.53
N ASN A 226 -22.38 8.49 -5.35
CA ASN A 226 -22.57 9.25 -4.10
C ASN A 226 -23.66 10.35 -4.19
N THR A 227 -24.79 10.03 -4.83
CA THR A 227 -25.89 10.95 -5.04
C THR A 227 -27.18 10.32 -4.53
N ASP A 228 -27.97 11.09 -3.81
CA ASP A 228 -29.34 10.74 -3.47
C ASP A 228 -30.31 11.61 -4.29
N ILE A 229 -31.29 10.99 -4.93
CA ILE A 229 -32.31 11.68 -5.71
C ILE A 229 -33.65 11.40 -5.08
N ILE A 230 -34.36 12.47 -4.75
CA ILE A 230 -35.58 12.45 -3.96
C ILE A 230 -36.69 13.22 -4.68
N ARG A 231 -37.89 12.68 -4.72
CA ARG A 231 -39.08 13.46 -5.03
C ARG A 231 -39.65 14.02 -3.73
N THR A 232 -39.53 15.35 -3.57
CA THR A 232 -39.90 16.04 -2.33
C THR A 232 -41.38 16.40 -2.28
N ASN A 233 -41.95 16.73 -3.41
CA ASN A 233 -43.34 17.10 -3.55
C ASN A 233 -43.83 16.86 -4.98
N GLY A 234 -45.10 17.01 -5.30
CA GLY A 234 -45.75 16.86 -6.62
C GLY A 234 -44.85 16.84 -7.85
N ASN A 235 -44.37 17.99 -8.25
CA ASN A 235 -43.47 18.19 -9.40
C ASN A 235 -42.07 18.62 -9.02
N GLU A 236 -41.68 18.51 -7.72
CA GLU A 236 -40.38 18.97 -7.18
C GLU A 236 -39.50 17.77 -6.84
N PHE A 237 -38.20 17.91 -7.21
CA PHE A 237 -37.17 16.95 -6.91
C PHE A 237 -35.99 17.62 -6.22
N LEU A 238 -35.28 16.86 -5.39
CA LEU A 238 -34.04 17.24 -4.74
C LEU A 238 -32.95 16.24 -5.12
N VAL A 239 -31.79 16.75 -5.47
CA VAL A 239 -30.59 15.95 -5.68
C VAL A 239 -29.54 16.36 -4.63
N TYR A 240 -29.13 15.42 -3.79
CA TYR A 240 -28.05 15.57 -2.85
C TYR A 240 -26.78 14.91 -3.38
N LEU A 241 -25.69 15.67 -3.47
CA LEU A 241 -24.41 15.23 -4.00
C LEU A 241 -23.31 15.37 -2.95
N VAL A 242 -22.37 14.41 -2.95
CA VAL A 242 -21.23 14.40 -2.02
C VAL A 242 -19.93 14.26 -2.79
N SER A 243 -18.94 15.11 -2.44
CA SER A 243 -17.59 15.14 -3.04
C SER A 243 -17.59 15.62 -4.50
N TYR A 244 -18.46 16.56 -4.85
CA TYR A 244 -18.48 17.24 -6.14
C TYR A 244 -18.21 18.74 -5.95
N ASP A 245 -17.28 19.28 -6.74
CA ASP A 245 -17.02 20.72 -6.77
C ASP A 245 -18.13 21.48 -7.52
N GLU A 246 -18.15 22.79 -7.35
CA GLU A 246 -19.18 23.67 -7.93
C GLU A 246 -19.24 23.56 -9.46
N LYS A 247 -18.07 23.45 -10.14
CA LYS A 247 -18.03 23.30 -11.62
C LYS A 247 -18.69 22.00 -12.07
N GLN A 248 -18.49 20.92 -11.33
CA GLN A 248 -19.12 19.63 -11.60
C GLN A 248 -20.64 19.70 -11.37
N VAL A 249 -21.10 20.35 -10.29
CA VAL A 249 -22.50 20.57 -9.98
C VAL A 249 -23.18 21.38 -11.09
N VAL A 250 -22.62 22.51 -11.47
CA VAL A 250 -23.14 23.37 -12.55
C VAL A 250 -23.15 22.63 -13.90
N SER A 251 -22.13 21.85 -14.21
CA SER A 251 -22.07 21.04 -15.42
C SER A 251 -23.19 19.97 -15.44
N TYR A 252 -23.42 19.31 -14.30
CA TYR A 252 -24.50 18.36 -14.14
C TYR A 252 -25.88 18.99 -14.31
N MET A 253 -26.11 20.16 -13.71
CA MET A 253 -27.35 20.91 -13.88
C MET A 253 -27.61 21.29 -15.34
N LYS A 254 -26.58 21.76 -16.06
CA LYS A 254 -26.70 22.10 -17.50
C LYS A 254 -27.11 20.87 -18.32
N LYS A 255 -26.56 19.69 -18.01
CA LYS A 255 -26.93 18.44 -18.65
C LYS A 255 -28.39 18.08 -18.37
N LEU A 256 -28.81 18.11 -17.11
CA LEU A 256 -30.20 17.83 -16.72
C LEU A 256 -31.17 18.82 -17.38
N ASN A 257 -30.85 20.10 -17.35
CA ASN A 257 -31.72 21.14 -17.97
C ASN A 257 -31.91 20.91 -19.46
N LYS A 258 -30.86 20.47 -20.17
CA LYS A 258 -30.96 20.11 -21.59
C LYS A 258 -31.92 18.93 -21.78
N GLU A 259 -31.85 17.88 -20.97
CA GLU A 259 -32.71 16.72 -21.08
C GLU A 259 -34.15 17.02 -20.65
N PHE A 260 -34.37 17.86 -19.65
CA PHE A 260 -35.72 18.27 -19.25
C PHE A 260 -36.45 19.09 -20.33
N LYS A 261 -35.73 19.82 -21.19
CA LYS A 261 -36.31 20.50 -22.33
C LYS A 261 -36.88 19.57 -23.40
N GLU A 262 -36.46 18.29 -23.37
CA GLU A 262 -36.98 17.25 -24.29
C GLU A 262 -38.14 16.44 -23.69
N LEU A 263 -38.59 16.78 -22.45
CA LEU A 263 -39.82 16.18 -21.87
C LEU A 263 -41.04 16.44 -22.76
N SER A 264 -42.02 15.59 -22.64
CA SER A 264 -43.35 15.79 -23.27
C SER A 264 -43.85 17.19 -22.96
N HIS A 265 -44.45 17.87 -23.93
CA HIS A 265 -44.88 19.28 -23.90
C HIS A 265 -43.75 20.33 -23.81
N LYS A 266 -42.47 19.95 -23.65
CA LYS A 266 -41.29 20.83 -23.74
C LYS A 266 -41.27 22.05 -22.80
N PHE A 267 -41.97 22.02 -21.69
CA PHE A 267 -41.94 23.11 -20.69
C PHE A 267 -40.66 23.11 -19.84
N GLY A 268 -39.93 22.00 -19.82
CA GLY A 268 -38.67 21.91 -19.07
C GLY A 268 -38.85 21.99 -17.57
N ALA A 269 -37.77 22.38 -16.86
CA ALA A 269 -37.74 22.53 -15.44
C ALA A 269 -36.92 23.78 -15.04
N ALA A 270 -37.23 24.36 -13.88
CA ALA A 270 -36.38 25.33 -13.21
C ALA A 270 -35.45 24.58 -12.23
N LEU A 271 -34.17 24.95 -12.23
CA LEU A 271 -33.17 24.35 -11.37
C LEU A 271 -32.46 25.42 -10.55
N GLY A 272 -32.15 25.12 -9.30
CA GLY A 272 -31.32 25.97 -8.45
C GLY A 272 -30.43 25.08 -7.57
N TYR A 273 -29.32 25.62 -7.08
CA TYR A 273 -28.39 24.84 -6.26
C TYR A 273 -27.77 25.65 -5.12
N SER A 274 -27.24 24.93 -4.14
CA SER A 274 -26.41 25.49 -3.08
C SER A 274 -25.29 24.53 -2.73
N MET A 275 -24.10 25.09 -2.46
CA MET A 275 -22.93 24.34 -2.03
C MET A 275 -22.78 24.40 -0.50
N ILE A 276 -22.35 23.28 0.08
CA ILE A 276 -21.93 23.16 1.48
C ILE A 276 -20.45 22.83 1.45
N THR A 277 -19.61 23.81 1.75
CA THR A 277 -18.14 23.67 1.64
C THR A 277 -17.50 23.22 2.94
N ASP A 278 -18.18 23.43 4.06
CA ASP A 278 -17.71 23.09 5.41
C ASP A 278 -18.89 22.87 6.36
N GLY A 279 -18.61 22.59 7.64
CA GLY A 279 -19.62 22.30 8.66
C GLY A 279 -20.39 23.53 9.20
N THR A 280 -20.26 24.71 8.64
CA THR A 280 -20.95 25.91 9.12
C THR A 280 -22.36 26.06 8.54
N LYS A 281 -22.62 25.46 7.38
CA LYS A 281 -23.91 25.45 6.70
C LYS A 281 -24.58 24.09 6.86
N THR A 282 -25.82 24.09 7.27
CA THR A 282 -26.62 22.85 7.35
C THR A 282 -27.21 22.47 5.99
N VAL A 283 -27.65 21.21 5.87
CA VAL A 283 -28.36 20.74 4.67
C VAL A 283 -29.69 21.50 4.51
N ASP A 284 -30.40 21.79 5.58
CA ASP A 284 -31.62 22.61 5.54
C ASP A 284 -31.38 24.03 5.03
N ASP A 285 -30.28 24.67 5.46
CA ASP A 285 -29.89 25.98 4.92
C ASP A 285 -29.63 25.90 3.41
N ALA A 286 -28.91 24.87 2.97
CA ALA A 286 -28.63 24.65 1.56
C ALA A 286 -29.89 24.35 0.73
N ILE A 287 -30.87 23.62 1.29
CA ILE A 287 -32.18 23.41 0.64
C ILE A 287 -32.90 24.75 0.44
N ASN A 288 -32.93 25.60 1.47
CA ASN A 288 -33.56 26.91 1.41
C ASN A 288 -32.89 27.82 0.36
N GLU A 289 -31.54 27.87 0.36
CA GLU A 289 -30.78 28.66 -0.65
C GLU A 289 -31.02 28.13 -2.07
N ALA A 290 -30.92 26.80 -2.29
CA ALA A 290 -31.16 26.20 -3.59
C ALA A 290 -32.60 26.44 -4.09
N THR A 291 -33.58 26.48 -3.16
CA THR A 291 -34.97 26.79 -3.49
C THR A 291 -35.13 28.22 -3.92
N LEU A 292 -34.45 29.18 -3.27
CA LEU A 292 -34.44 30.59 -3.67
C LEU A 292 -33.78 30.77 -5.04
N ASP A 293 -32.65 30.12 -5.29
CA ASP A 293 -31.97 30.15 -6.59
C ASP A 293 -32.88 29.56 -7.69
N MET A 294 -33.52 28.46 -7.46
CA MET A 294 -34.48 27.83 -8.40
C MET A 294 -35.64 28.78 -8.71
N ARG A 295 -36.21 29.47 -7.72
CA ARG A 295 -37.31 30.39 -7.92
C ARG A 295 -36.89 31.59 -8.76
N SER A 296 -35.71 32.18 -8.50
CA SER A 296 -35.14 33.25 -9.30
C SER A 296 -35.00 32.85 -10.77
N ASN A 297 -34.44 31.63 -11.01
CA ASN A 297 -34.28 31.07 -12.34
C ASN A 297 -35.64 30.81 -13.02
N LYS A 298 -36.67 30.46 -12.26
CA LYS A 298 -38.03 30.23 -12.77
C LYS A 298 -38.71 31.54 -13.22
N GLU A 299 -38.51 32.63 -12.47
CA GLU A 299 -39.03 33.95 -12.81
C GLU A 299 -38.39 34.52 -14.09
N GLU A 300 -37.07 34.31 -14.27
CA GLU A 300 -36.35 34.71 -15.49
C GLU A 300 -36.84 33.92 -16.73
N LEU A 301 -37.30 32.73 -16.60
CA LEU A 301 -37.83 31.90 -17.70
C LEU A 301 -39.25 32.32 -18.11
N ASN A 302 -39.99 33.02 -17.23
CA ASN A 302 -41.36 33.42 -17.45
C ASN A 302 -41.50 34.91 -17.97
N ASN A 303 -40.40 35.64 -17.94
CA ASN A 303 -40.28 36.99 -18.49
C ASN A 303 -39.68 36.95 -19.91
#